data_7c365ef77e4bce5843f2150b705edfb0
#
_entry.id   7c365ef77e4bce5843f2150b705edfb0
#
_cell.length_a   1.000
_cell.length_b   1.000
_cell.length_c   1.000
_cell.angle_alpha   90.00
_cell.angle_beta   90.00
_cell.angle_gamma   90.00
#
_symmetry.space_group_name_H-M   'P 1'
#
loop_
_entity.id
_entity.type
_entity.pdbx_description
1 polymer ?
#
loop_
_entity_poly.entity_id
_entity_poly.type
_entity_poly.pdbx_seq_one_letter_code
_entity_poly.pdbx_strand_id
1 'polypeptide(L)'
;MKKSIIVMTAALAAACSEAPKTEVVIGTYGEHLYTYTFNHQTLEFTETAKAKAWNASYALAEGGCIFAVSEVGSESGAYSFVHQKDQGIELTAEHRQTGADPCFVMIYEDPDTGKYMMTADYSGGSVSVFPIENGRIGKRVEQICFEGSGPVSARQEASHIHQLKEVPRAQGYILASDLGADVIRLLKAGKCEGTAANPGALKLEHIKDIPCPAGSGPRHMEFSADGERLYVIAELSGEVLVYGAGSDGEPSFSLVQRIQADEVNAGGSADIHIHPSGKWIYTSHRLDNDGISIFKINEDGTLEKCGYARTGRHPRNFMITPDGDLLLVACRDDRLIQVFTIEKDGTLTLTPSKLVFESDMPSSITAVL
;
A
#
# COMPACT_ATOMS: atom_id res chain seq x y z
N MET A 1 -63.88 25.16 -37.23
CA MET A 1 -62.66 25.37 -36.41
C MET A 1 -62.12 24.02 -35.95
N LYS A 2 -61.09 23.48 -36.61
CA LYS A 2 -60.41 22.20 -36.23
C LYS A 2 -59.22 22.55 -35.36
N LYS A 3 -59.20 22.08 -34.10
CA LYS A 3 -58.06 22.19 -33.19
C LYS A 3 -57.15 21.02 -33.48
N SER A 4 -55.95 21.32 -33.99
CA SER A 4 -54.82 20.35 -34.08
C SER A 4 -54.16 20.24 -32.74
N ILE A 5 -54.13 19.04 -32.20
CA ILE A 5 -53.33 18.69 -31.01
C ILE A 5 -51.92 18.25 -31.49
N ILE A 6 -50.92 19.05 -31.15
CA ILE A 6 -49.52 18.67 -31.37
C ILE A 6 -49.08 17.83 -30.15
N VAL A 7 -48.84 16.54 -30.38
CA VAL A 7 -48.23 15.66 -29.39
C VAL A 7 -46.72 15.84 -29.51
N MET A 8 -46.12 16.48 -28.51
CA MET A 8 -44.68 16.60 -28.37
C MET A 8 -44.15 15.33 -27.67
N THR A 9 -43.57 14.41 -28.43
CA THR A 9 -42.83 13.28 -27.89
C THR A 9 -41.46 13.78 -27.40
N ALA A 10 -41.28 13.87 -26.10
CA ALA A 10 -39.98 14.09 -25.49
C ALA A 10 -39.17 12.77 -25.57
N ALA A 11 -38.17 12.74 -26.43
CA ALA A 11 -37.18 11.69 -26.43
C ALA A 11 -36.26 11.90 -25.20
N LEU A 12 -36.38 11.03 -24.20
CA LEU A 12 -35.35 10.91 -23.15
C LEU A 12 -34.09 10.38 -23.84
N ALA A 13 -33.11 11.24 -24.08
CA ALA A 13 -31.76 10.81 -24.33
C ALA A 13 -31.20 10.26 -23.01
N ALA A 14 -31.14 8.94 -22.87
CA ALA A 14 -30.35 8.30 -21.82
C ALA A 14 -28.89 8.67 -22.10
N ALA A 15 -28.31 9.56 -21.28
CA ALA A 15 -26.89 9.77 -21.25
C ALA A 15 -26.28 8.42 -20.81
N CYS A 16 -25.66 7.69 -21.72
CA CYS A 16 -24.78 6.59 -21.37
C CYS A 16 -23.60 7.21 -20.63
N SER A 17 -23.63 7.23 -19.30
CA SER A 17 -22.40 7.43 -18.53
C SER A 17 -21.45 6.27 -18.86
N GLU A 18 -20.23 6.58 -19.27
CA GLU A 18 -19.21 5.51 -19.39
C GLU A 18 -19.14 4.74 -18.08
N ALA A 19 -18.97 3.41 -18.20
CA ALA A 19 -18.79 2.56 -17.03
C ALA A 19 -17.56 3.02 -16.24
N PRO A 20 -17.61 3.03 -14.90
CA PRO A 20 -16.47 3.42 -14.11
C PRO A 20 -15.26 2.51 -14.41
N LYS A 21 -14.11 3.13 -14.54
CA LYS A 21 -12.84 2.46 -14.83
C LYS A 21 -11.79 2.93 -13.81
N THR A 22 -10.94 2.00 -13.38
CA THR A 22 -9.75 2.31 -12.57
C THR A 22 -8.51 1.93 -13.36
N GLU A 23 -7.58 2.85 -13.49
CA GLU A 23 -6.24 2.53 -13.95
C GLU A 23 -5.43 2.00 -12.76
N VAL A 24 -4.72 0.88 -12.96
CA VAL A 24 -3.93 0.24 -11.90
C VAL A 24 -2.49 0.02 -12.33
N VAL A 25 -1.57 0.15 -11.38
CA VAL A 25 -0.18 -0.26 -11.49
C VAL A 25 -0.01 -1.58 -10.75
N ILE A 26 0.64 -2.54 -11.40
CA ILE A 26 0.93 -3.86 -10.84
C ILE A 26 2.44 -4.04 -10.77
N GLY A 27 2.95 -4.10 -9.54
CA GLY A 27 4.33 -4.49 -9.27
C GLY A 27 4.47 -6.00 -9.22
N THR A 28 5.63 -6.52 -9.63
CA THR A 28 5.86 -7.97 -9.71
C THR A 28 7.22 -8.40 -9.18
N TYR A 29 7.32 -9.65 -8.74
CA TYR A 29 8.57 -10.37 -8.74
C TYR A 29 8.73 -11.01 -10.12
N GLY A 30 9.64 -10.45 -10.92
CA GLY A 30 9.87 -10.81 -12.29
C GLY A 30 10.57 -9.71 -13.08
N GLU A 31 10.35 -9.68 -14.39
CA GLU A 31 11.08 -8.77 -15.28
C GLU A 31 10.34 -7.44 -15.51
N HIS A 32 9.03 -7.37 -15.23
CA HIS A 32 8.22 -6.24 -15.65
C HIS A 32 7.33 -5.66 -14.55
N LEU A 33 7.06 -4.38 -14.68
CA LEU A 33 5.98 -3.63 -14.07
C LEU A 33 4.91 -3.37 -15.14
N TYR A 34 3.64 -3.40 -14.76
CA TYR A 34 2.50 -3.30 -15.68
C TYR A 34 1.55 -2.18 -15.29
N THR A 35 0.84 -1.63 -16.28
CA THR A 35 -0.38 -0.85 -16.08
C THR A 35 -1.54 -1.47 -16.85
N TYR A 36 -2.72 -1.42 -16.23
CA TYR A 36 -3.98 -1.90 -16.81
C TYR A 36 -5.09 -0.90 -16.53
N THR A 37 -6.03 -0.80 -17.47
CA THR A 37 -7.35 -0.24 -17.19
C THR A 37 -8.28 -1.37 -16.79
N PHE A 38 -8.87 -1.28 -15.61
CA PHE A 38 -9.88 -2.21 -15.11
C PHE A 38 -11.26 -1.59 -15.24
N ASN A 39 -12.18 -2.28 -15.93
CA ASN A 39 -13.56 -1.85 -16.14
C ASN A 39 -14.47 -2.49 -15.09
N HIS A 40 -15.12 -1.68 -14.24
CA HIS A 40 -15.93 -2.17 -13.11
C HIS A 40 -17.21 -2.90 -13.55
N GLN A 41 -17.76 -2.58 -14.73
CA GLN A 41 -18.99 -3.18 -15.20
C GLN A 41 -18.75 -4.54 -15.88
N THR A 42 -17.73 -4.63 -16.75
CA THR A 42 -17.40 -5.88 -17.46
C THR A 42 -16.44 -6.75 -16.67
N LEU A 43 -15.79 -6.21 -15.64
CA LEU A 43 -14.74 -6.83 -14.84
C LEU A 43 -13.52 -7.26 -15.67
N GLU A 44 -13.26 -6.57 -16.76
CA GLU A 44 -12.16 -6.88 -17.68
C GLU A 44 -10.95 -5.97 -17.43
N PHE A 45 -9.78 -6.56 -17.57
CA PHE A 45 -8.49 -5.88 -17.56
C PHE A 45 -8.00 -5.67 -19.00
N THR A 46 -7.64 -4.44 -19.34
CA THR A 46 -6.98 -4.09 -20.59
C THR A 46 -5.57 -3.61 -20.29
N GLU A 47 -4.54 -4.32 -20.76
CA GLU A 47 -3.15 -3.87 -20.61
C GLU A 47 -2.98 -2.55 -21.37
N THR A 48 -2.47 -1.53 -20.65
CA THR A 48 -2.20 -0.21 -21.22
C THR A 48 -0.70 -0.04 -21.50
N ALA A 49 0.16 -0.58 -20.62
CA ALA A 49 1.59 -0.60 -20.86
C ALA A 49 2.31 -1.59 -19.94
N LYS A 50 3.57 -1.89 -20.30
CA LYS A 50 4.53 -2.56 -19.42
C LYS A 50 5.93 -1.98 -19.61
N ALA A 51 6.73 -1.99 -18.55
CA ALA A 51 8.13 -1.57 -18.57
C ALA A 51 9.03 -2.61 -17.92
N LYS A 52 10.28 -2.70 -18.38
CA LYS A 52 11.29 -3.53 -17.70
C LYS A 52 11.62 -2.89 -16.35
N ALA A 53 11.43 -3.67 -15.30
CA ALA A 53 11.71 -3.29 -13.92
C ALA A 53 11.89 -4.56 -13.09
N TRP A 54 13.13 -5.00 -12.94
CA TRP A 54 13.45 -6.28 -12.28
C TRP A 54 13.02 -6.26 -10.81
N ASN A 55 12.19 -7.24 -10.43
CA ASN A 55 11.62 -7.39 -9.10
C ASN A 55 11.03 -6.08 -8.55
N ALA A 56 10.24 -5.38 -9.38
CA ALA A 56 9.50 -4.20 -8.97
C ALA A 56 8.35 -4.60 -8.03
N SER A 57 8.72 -5.13 -6.85
CA SER A 57 7.79 -5.82 -5.94
C SER A 57 6.72 -4.92 -5.35
N TYR A 58 6.97 -3.62 -5.23
CA TYR A 58 5.99 -2.61 -4.83
C TYR A 58 6.10 -1.38 -5.71
N ALA A 59 4.97 -0.91 -6.21
CA ALA A 59 4.88 0.26 -7.07
C ALA A 59 3.63 1.08 -6.75
N LEU A 60 3.74 2.39 -6.94
CA LEU A 60 2.61 3.32 -6.88
C LEU A 60 2.71 4.36 -8.00
N ALA A 61 1.58 4.97 -8.35
CA ALA A 61 1.52 6.04 -9.33
C ALA A 61 1.02 7.34 -8.69
N GLU A 62 1.65 8.44 -9.05
CA GLU A 62 1.27 9.78 -8.61
C GLU A 62 1.69 10.84 -9.64
N GLY A 63 0.76 11.74 -9.98
CA GLY A 63 1.04 12.89 -10.85
C GLY A 63 1.55 12.51 -12.25
N GLY A 64 1.08 11.41 -12.83
CA GLY A 64 1.52 10.91 -14.15
C GLY A 64 2.90 10.23 -14.12
N CYS A 65 3.40 9.89 -12.94
CA CYS A 65 4.65 9.15 -12.75
C CYS A 65 4.39 7.87 -11.97
N ILE A 66 5.25 6.87 -12.17
CA ILE A 66 5.25 5.63 -11.40
C ILE A 66 6.57 5.54 -10.65
N PHE A 67 6.49 5.17 -9.37
CA PHE A 67 7.63 4.96 -8.49
C PHE A 67 7.60 3.53 -7.99
N ALA A 68 8.74 2.84 -8.05
CA ALA A 68 8.82 1.44 -7.66
C ALA A 68 10.15 1.13 -6.97
N VAL A 69 10.16 0.07 -6.17
CA VAL A 69 11.38 -0.51 -5.60
C VAL A 69 11.84 -1.69 -6.44
N SER A 70 13.12 -2.06 -6.33
CA SER A 70 13.69 -3.30 -6.86
C SER A 70 14.22 -4.14 -5.70
N GLU A 71 13.54 -5.22 -5.36
CA GLU A 71 13.84 -6.08 -4.22
C GLU A 71 14.80 -7.22 -4.64
N VAL A 72 16.12 -6.98 -4.54
CA VAL A 72 17.19 -7.89 -5.05
C VAL A 72 18.41 -7.92 -4.11
N GLY A 73 18.21 -8.09 -2.81
CA GLY A 73 19.30 -8.14 -1.83
C GLY A 73 20.20 -6.92 -1.89
N SER A 74 21.50 -7.11 -2.06
CA SER A 74 22.49 -6.02 -2.14
C SER A 74 22.42 -5.23 -3.46
N GLU A 75 21.79 -5.76 -4.50
CA GLU A 75 21.61 -5.10 -5.80
C GLU A 75 20.29 -4.34 -5.89
N SER A 76 19.62 -4.15 -4.76
CA SER A 76 18.34 -3.46 -4.65
C SER A 76 18.41 -2.00 -5.05
N GLY A 77 17.26 -1.44 -5.41
CA GLY A 77 17.19 -0.06 -5.87
C GLY A 77 15.78 0.51 -5.93
N ALA A 78 15.71 1.67 -6.53
CA ALA A 78 14.50 2.45 -6.74
C ALA A 78 14.40 2.89 -8.20
N TYR A 79 13.16 2.91 -8.72
CA TYR A 79 12.84 3.33 -10.07
C TYR A 79 11.88 4.51 -10.06
N SER A 80 12.00 5.37 -11.07
CA SER A 80 10.92 6.26 -11.48
C SER A 80 10.67 6.16 -12.98
N PHE A 81 9.40 6.26 -13.36
CA PHE A 81 8.93 6.21 -14.74
C PHE A 81 7.99 7.38 -14.98
N VAL A 82 7.94 7.87 -16.20
CA VAL A 82 6.83 8.69 -16.67
C VAL A 82 5.76 7.77 -17.27
N HIS A 83 4.53 7.96 -16.88
CA HIS A 83 3.38 7.25 -17.42
C HIS A 83 2.54 8.24 -18.24
N GLN A 84 2.62 8.13 -19.54
CA GLN A 84 1.84 8.94 -20.48
C GLN A 84 0.68 8.10 -21.01
N LYS A 85 -0.53 8.59 -20.78
CA LYS A 85 -1.73 7.95 -21.32
C LYS A 85 -1.55 7.77 -22.83
N ASP A 86 -1.77 6.55 -23.31
CA ASP A 86 -1.64 6.14 -24.73
C ASP A 86 -0.19 6.10 -25.30
N GLN A 87 0.84 6.44 -24.51
CA GLN A 87 2.26 6.39 -24.98
C GLN A 87 3.10 5.37 -24.22
N GLY A 88 2.54 4.76 -23.15
CA GLY A 88 3.21 3.73 -22.37
C GLY A 88 3.95 4.23 -21.14
N ILE A 89 4.89 3.44 -20.65
CA ILE A 89 5.71 3.68 -19.47
C ILE A 89 7.17 3.82 -19.92
N GLU A 90 7.81 4.94 -19.58
CA GLU A 90 9.22 5.19 -19.88
C GLU A 90 10.02 5.33 -18.59
N LEU A 91 11.13 4.59 -18.47
CA LEU A 91 12.06 4.69 -17.34
C LEU A 91 12.76 6.06 -17.37
N THR A 92 12.63 6.83 -16.28
CA THR A 92 13.26 8.14 -16.13
C THR A 92 14.49 8.10 -15.26
N ALA A 93 14.51 7.27 -14.21
CA ALA A 93 15.68 7.04 -13.38
C ALA A 93 15.67 5.66 -12.70
N GLU A 94 16.87 5.16 -12.44
CA GLU A 94 17.16 3.99 -11.63
C GLU A 94 18.34 4.30 -10.71
N HIS A 95 18.19 4.02 -9.41
CA HIS A 95 19.25 4.21 -8.42
C HIS A 95 19.40 2.96 -7.55
N ARG A 96 20.61 2.38 -7.53
CA ARG A 96 21.00 1.24 -6.69
C ARG A 96 21.57 1.73 -5.36
N GLN A 97 20.80 2.50 -4.60
CA GLN A 97 21.22 3.19 -3.39
C GLN A 97 20.23 3.04 -2.22
N THR A 98 19.27 2.13 -2.32
CA THR A 98 18.41 1.77 -1.18
C THR A 98 19.18 0.94 -0.16
N GLY A 99 18.61 0.69 1.02
CA GLY A 99 19.01 -0.47 1.81
C GLY A 99 18.64 -1.78 1.08
N ALA A 100 19.01 -2.92 1.66
CA ALA A 100 18.72 -4.21 1.05
C ALA A 100 17.23 -4.55 1.11
N ASP A 101 16.70 -5.12 0.02
CA ASP A 101 15.34 -5.58 -0.14
C ASP A 101 14.27 -4.53 0.24
N PRO A 102 14.24 -3.37 -0.44
CA PRO A 102 13.16 -2.41 -0.24
C PRO A 102 11.84 -3.02 -0.70
N CYS A 103 10.82 -3.00 0.16
CA CYS A 103 9.55 -3.69 -0.06
C CYS A 103 8.33 -2.76 -0.08
N PHE A 104 8.55 -1.45 0.10
CA PHE A 104 7.49 -0.44 0.09
C PHE A 104 8.00 0.90 -0.41
N VAL A 105 7.10 1.67 -1.05
CA VAL A 105 7.31 3.05 -1.51
C VAL A 105 6.27 3.96 -0.89
N MET A 106 6.72 5.12 -0.42
CA MET A 106 5.87 6.24 -0.05
C MET A 106 6.36 7.50 -0.77
N ILE A 107 5.43 8.33 -1.25
CA ILE A 107 5.74 9.69 -1.69
C ILE A 107 5.42 10.62 -0.54
N TYR A 108 6.36 11.51 -0.23
CA TYR A 108 6.25 12.50 0.83
C TYR A 108 6.53 13.88 0.25
N GLU A 109 5.68 14.85 0.58
CA GLU A 109 5.85 16.24 0.17
C GLU A 109 6.07 17.12 1.41
N ASP A 110 7.28 17.67 1.50
CA ASP A 110 7.65 18.60 2.54
C ASP A 110 7.51 20.03 2.01
N PRO A 111 6.80 20.94 2.71
CA PRO A 111 6.51 22.27 2.21
C PRO A 111 7.74 23.16 2.03
N ASP A 112 8.84 22.87 2.72
CA ASP A 112 10.05 23.69 2.71
C ASP A 112 11.15 23.11 1.80
N THR A 113 11.16 21.78 1.59
CA THR A 113 12.26 21.09 0.92
C THR A 113 11.85 20.37 -0.36
N GLY A 114 10.54 20.21 -0.61
CA GLY A 114 9.98 19.64 -1.83
C GLY A 114 9.54 18.17 -1.70
N LYS A 115 9.50 17.46 -2.83
CA LYS A 115 8.91 16.14 -2.94
C LYS A 115 9.96 15.04 -2.91
N TYR A 116 9.66 13.94 -2.23
CA TYR A 116 10.57 12.81 -2.01
C TYR A 116 9.87 11.47 -2.21
N MET A 117 10.61 10.50 -2.75
CA MET A 117 10.31 9.09 -2.64
C MET A 117 11.04 8.53 -1.42
N MET A 118 10.34 7.82 -0.57
CA MET A 118 10.91 7.09 0.56
C MET A 118 10.68 5.59 0.39
N THR A 119 11.69 4.78 0.73
CA THR A 119 11.59 3.32 0.69
C THR A 119 11.71 2.72 2.08
N ALA A 120 10.91 1.69 2.35
CA ALA A 120 11.08 0.82 3.52
C ALA A 120 11.98 -0.35 3.10
N ASP A 121 13.18 -0.42 3.65
CA ASP A 121 14.21 -1.37 3.27
C ASP A 121 14.21 -2.53 4.28
N TYR A 122 13.62 -3.67 3.90
CA TYR A 122 13.33 -4.80 4.79
C TYR A 122 14.61 -5.42 5.36
N SER A 123 15.44 -6.03 4.52
CA SER A 123 16.70 -6.66 4.97
C SER A 123 17.76 -5.63 5.38
N GLY A 124 17.61 -4.39 4.93
CA GLY A 124 18.49 -3.28 5.32
C GLY A 124 18.17 -2.69 6.68
N GLY A 125 16.98 -2.94 7.26
CA GLY A 125 16.52 -2.32 8.48
C GLY A 125 16.55 -0.79 8.42
N SER A 126 16.21 -0.18 7.27
CA SER A 126 16.43 1.24 7.04
C SER A 126 15.29 1.90 6.27
N VAL A 127 15.32 3.23 6.26
CA VAL A 127 14.51 4.07 5.37
C VAL A 127 15.47 4.87 4.50
N SER A 128 15.30 4.80 3.18
CA SER A 128 16.07 5.59 2.21
C SER A 128 15.20 6.68 1.58
N VAL A 129 15.79 7.86 1.35
CA VAL A 129 15.08 9.06 0.86
C VAL A 129 15.71 9.57 -0.43
N PHE A 130 14.90 9.74 -1.45
CA PHE A 130 15.29 10.20 -2.78
C PHE A 130 14.48 11.46 -3.14
N PRO A 131 15.10 12.58 -3.53
CA PRO A 131 14.37 13.74 -4.01
C PRO A 131 13.67 13.43 -5.33
N ILE A 132 12.52 14.06 -5.57
CA ILE A 132 11.78 13.96 -6.83
C ILE A 132 11.78 15.34 -7.48
N GLU A 133 12.31 15.42 -8.69
CA GLU A 133 12.28 16.61 -9.52
C GLU A 133 11.67 16.30 -10.90
N ASN A 134 10.59 16.98 -11.24
CA ASN A 134 9.84 16.74 -12.49
C ASN A 134 9.47 15.26 -12.71
N GLY A 135 9.04 14.57 -11.66
CA GLY A 135 8.65 13.15 -11.70
C GLY A 135 9.81 12.14 -11.77
N ARG A 136 11.05 12.62 -11.65
CA ARG A 136 12.25 11.80 -11.67
C ARG A 136 12.91 11.76 -10.30
N ILE A 137 13.26 10.57 -9.80
CA ILE A 137 14.06 10.43 -8.58
C ILE A 137 15.51 10.84 -8.82
N GLY A 138 16.07 11.57 -7.85
CA GLY A 138 17.49 11.91 -7.79
C GLY A 138 18.29 10.86 -7.00
N LYS A 139 19.57 11.17 -6.72
CA LYS A 139 20.39 10.34 -5.84
C LYS A 139 19.86 10.41 -4.41
N ARG A 140 20.04 9.30 -3.65
CA ARG A 140 19.69 9.26 -2.23
C ARG A 140 20.32 10.41 -1.45
N VAL A 141 19.48 11.14 -0.70
CA VAL A 141 19.91 12.28 0.13
C VAL A 141 19.97 11.94 1.61
N GLU A 142 19.22 10.92 2.06
CA GLU A 142 19.18 10.48 3.45
C GLU A 142 19.00 8.95 3.51
N GLN A 143 19.57 8.34 4.54
CA GLN A 143 19.25 6.99 4.95
C GLN A 143 19.35 6.91 6.48
N ILE A 144 18.26 6.52 7.12
CA ILE A 144 18.25 6.23 8.56
C ILE A 144 18.17 4.72 8.75
N CYS A 145 19.12 4.17 9.52
CA CYS A 145 19.20 2.73 9.84
C CYS A 145 18.75 2.49 11.28
N PHE A 146 18.12 1.36 11.52
CA PHE A 146 17.64 0.94 12.82
C PHE A 146 18.26 -0.37 13.26
N GLU A 147 18.38 -0.53 14.57
CA GLU A 147 18.78 -1.76 15.23
C GLU A 147 17.61 -2.28 16.08
N GLY A 148 17.56 -3.58 16.28
CA GLY A 148 16.55 -4.23 17.09
C GLY A 148 16.40 -5.69 16.71
N SER A 149 15.73 -6.45 17.56
CA SER A 149 15.40 -7.85 17.31
C SER A 149 14.17 -8.23 18.14
N GLY A 150 13.52 -9.33 17.78
CA GLY A 150 12.36 -9.88 18.47
C GLY A 150 12.54 -11.36 18.82
N PRO A 151 11.53 -11.96 19.46
CA PRO A 151 11.63 -13.33 19.96
C PRO A 151 11.56 -14.41 18.88
N VAL A 152 11.08 -14.11 17.69
CA VAL A 152 10.98 -15.05 16.56
C VAL A 152 12.29 -15.01 15.76
N SER A 153 13.33 -15.63 16.25
CA SER A 153 14.70 -15.51 15.77
C SER A 153 14.92 -15.78 14.27
N ALA A 154 14.05 -16.59 13.65
CA ALA A 154 14.12 -16.87 12.21
C ALA A 154 13.58 -15.70 11.33
N ARG A 155 12.90 -14.71 11.91
CA ARG A 155 12.25 -13.61 11.22
C ARG A 155 12.48 -12.25 11.89
N GLN A 156 13.10 -12.23 13.06
CA GLN A 156 13.32 -11.05 13.89
C GLN A 156 14.75 -11.02 14.43
N GLU A 157 15.72 -11.49 13.65
CA GLU A 157 17.15 -11.46 13.98
C GLU A 157 17.72 -10.03 13.95
N ALA A 158 17.06 -9.13 13.20
CA ALA A 158 17.45 -7.72 13.04
C ALA A 158 16.20 -6.85 12.80
N SER A 159 16.38 -5.54 12.74
CA SER A 159 15.36 -4.59 12.28
C SER A 159 14.94 -4.87 10.83
N HIS A 160 13.63 -4.86 10.55
CA HIS A 160 13.03 -5.09 9.23
C HIS A 160 11.93 -4.08 8.97
N ILE A 161 12.28 -2.95 8.33
CA ILE A 161 11.30 -1.90 8.02
C ILE A 161 10.42 -2.37 6.86
N HIS A 162 9.09 -2.38 7.08
CA HIS A 162 8.18 -2.97 6.08
C HIS A 162 7.24 -1.96 5.42
N GLN A 163 6.79 -0.92 6.11
CA GLN A 163 5.94 0.13 5.55
C GLN A 163 6.25 1.48 6.17
N LEU A 164 6.00 2.53 5.40
CA LEU A 164 5.99 3.92 5.84
C LEU A 164 4.58 4.49 5.72
N LYS A 165 4.17 5.32 6.69
CA LYS A 165 2.86 5.96 6.70
C LYS A 165 2.95 7.35 7.32
N GLU A 166 2.47 8.39 6.64
CA GLU A 166 2.34 9.70 7.25
C GLU A 166 1.32 9.68 8.39
N VAL A 167 1.59 10.44 9.45
CA VAL A 167 0.63 10.58 10.56
C VAL A 167 -0.39 11.65 10.20
N PRO A 168 -1.67 11.32 9.99
CA PRO A 168 -2.69 12.32 9.75
C PRO A 168 -2.74 13.34 10.91
N ARG A 169 -3.03 14.61 10.60
CA ARG A 169 -3.15 15.70 11.63
C ARG A 169 -1.84 16.06 12.35
N ALA A 170 -0.70 15.47 11.95
CA ALA A 170 0.61 15.76 12.55
C ALA A 170 1.67 15.90 11.44
N GLN A 171 1.70 17.08 10.82
CA GLN A 171 2.58 17.33 9.67
C GLN A 171 4.05 17.02 9.98
N GLY A 172 4.69 16.32 9.05
CA GLY A 172 6.09 15.94 9.12
C GLY A 172 6.36 14.73 10.00
N TYR A 173 5.35 14.10 10.62
CA TYR A 173 5.56 12.85 11.33
C TYR A 173 5.22 11.65 10.43
N ILE A 174 6.10 10.65 10.49
CA ILE A 174 6.02 9.44 9.67
C ILE A 174 6.18 8.23 10.61
N LEU A 175 5.35 7.22 10.42
CA LEU A 175 5.48 5.92 11.05
C LEU A 175 6.24 4.98 10.12
N ALA A 176 7.15 4.18 10.67
CA ALA A 176 7.81 3.07 9.99
C ALA A 176 7.59 1.80 10.80
N SER A 177 6.86 0.81 10.24
CA SER A 177 6.68 -0.49 10.90
C SER A 177 7.98 -1.29 10.84
N ASP A 178 8.46 -1.74 11.98
CA ASP A 178 9.65 -2.57 12.12
C ASP A 178 9.24 -3.97 12.57
N LEU A 179 9.06 -4.86 11.60
CA LEU A 179 8.66 -6.25 11.82
C LEU A 179 9.67 -6.99 12.69
N GLY A 180 10.96 -6.70 12.49
CA GLY A 180 12.03 -7.41 13.17
C GLY A 180 12.19 -7.04 14.64
N ALA A 181 11.82 -5.83 15.03
CA ALA A 181 12.01 -5.32 16.39
C ALA A 181 10.70 -5.26 17.22
N ASP A 182 9.56 -5.67 16.67
CA ASP A 182 8.24 -5.54 17.29
C ASP A 182 7.91 -4.10 17.74
N VAL A 183 8.23 -3.11 16.90
CA VAL A 183 7.92 -1.70 17.16
C VAL A 183 7.41 -1.00 15.90
N ILE A 184 6.79 0.15 16.10
CA ILE A 184 6.56 1.13 15.04
C ILE A 184 7.44 2.33 15.39
N ARG A 185 8.37 2.70 14.50
CA ARG A 185 9.28 3.82 14.66
C ARG A 185 8.53 5.12 14.34
N LEU A 186 8.48 6.07 15.26
CA LEU A 186 8.00 7.42 14.98
C LEU A 186 9.16 8.28 14.51
N LEU A 187 9.06 8.79 13.29
CA LEU A 187 10.06 9.65 12.67
C LEU A 187 9.52 11.07 12.54
N LYS A 188 10.43 12.05 12.54
CA LYS A 188 10.14 13.44 12.18
C LYS A 188 10.95 13.81 10.95
N ALA A 189 10.25 14.22 9.91
CA ALA A 189 10.85 14.84 8.72
C ALA A 189 11.08 16.32 8.98
N GLY A 190 12.24 16.82 8.56
CA GLY A 190 12.60 18.22 8.71
C GLY A 190 13.77 18.60 7.82
N LYS A 191 14.03 19.89 7.72
CA LYS A 191 15.13 20.41 6.91
C LYS A 191 16.47 20.19 7.62
N CYS A 192 17.44 19.64 6.90
CA CYS A 192 18.83 19.60 7.40
C CYS A 192 19.41 21.03 7.43
N GLU A 193 20.08 21.41 8.52
CA GLU A 193 20.86 22.67 8.62
C GLU A 193 22.14 22.60 7.75
N GLY A 194 22.02 22.10 6.51
CA GLY A 194 23.01 22.16 5.46
C GLY A 194 24.41 21.64 5.78
N THR A 195 24.76 20.48 5.19
CA THR A 195 26.18 20.21 4.87
C THR A 195 26.51 20.87 3.52
N ALA A 196 27.79 21.21 3.28
CA ALA A 196 28.24 21.82 2.02
C ALA A 196 27.91 20.96 0.77
N ALA A 197 27.57 19.67 0.96
CA ALA A 197 27.23 18.73 -0.12
C ALA A 197 25.73 18.68 -0.46
N ASN A 198 24.80 18.96 0.50
CA ASN A 198 23.36 18.98 0.29
C ASN A 198 22.69 20.04 1.19
N PRO A 199 22.80 21.34 0.86
CA PRO A 199 22.20 22.39 1.66
C PRO A 199 20.67 22.31 1.58
N GLY A 200 20.03 21.98 2.71
CA GLY A 200 18.59 22.03 2.85
C GLY A 200 17.82 20.79 2.36
N ALA A 201 18.47 19.63 2.21
CA ALA A 201 17.79 18.38 1.93
C ALA A 201 16.95 17.92 3.15
N LEU A 202 15.96 17.09 2.87
CA LEU A 202 15.16 16.45 3.92
C LEU A 202 16.04 15.55 4.78
N LYS A 203 15.81 15.61 6.11
CA LYS A 203 16.40 14.72 7.11
C LYS A 203 15.29 14.05 7.89
N LEU A 204 15.50 12.79 8.24
CA LEU A 204 14.64 12.04 9.16
C LEU A 204 15.30 11.95 10.53
N GLU A 205 14.54 12.26 11.57
CA GLU A 205 14.94 12.09 12.96
C GLU A 205 14.06 11.00 13.60
N HIS A 206 14.69 10.02 14.26
CA HIS A 206 13.99 9.03 15.07
C HIS A 206 13.58 9.68 16.41
N ILE A 207 12.28 9.75 16.68
CA ILE A 207 11.74 10.39 17.87
C ILE A 207 11.56 9.38 19.01
N LYS A 208 10.85 8.28 18.74
CA LYS A 208 10.59 7.19 19.70
C LYS A 208 10.06 5.94 19.02
N ASP A 209 10.04 4.87 19.78
CA ASP A 209 9.40 3.61 19.42
C ASP A 209 8.02 3.49 20.07
N ILE A 210 7.06 3.02 19.29
CA ILE A 210 5.74 2.62 19.74
C ILE A 210 5.77 1.09 19.85
N PRO A 211 5.67 0.52 21.07
CA PRO A 211 5.82 -0.91 21.26
C PRO A 211 4.64 -1.70 20.68
N CYS A 212 4.96 -2.81 20.03
CA CYS A 212 4.01 -3.85 19.64
C CYS A 212 4.18 -5.08 20.53
N PRO A 213 3.18 -5.97 20.63
CA PRO A 213 3.33 -7.22 21.36
C PRO A 213 4.49 -8.06 20.85
N ALA A 214 5.25 -8.66 21.74
CA ALA A 214 6.43 -9.48 21.40
C ALA A 214 6.05 -10.64 20.46
N GLY A 215 6.79 -10.80 19.36
CA GLY A 215 6.55 -11.78 18.31
C GLY A 215 5.41 -11.42 17.37
N SER A 216 4.90 -10.18 17.41
CA SER A 216 3.80 -9.77 16.53
C SER A 216 4.27 -9.49 15.09
N GLY A 217 5.40 -8.86 14.90
CA GLY A 217 5.92 -8.47 13.59
C GLY A 217 5.01 -7.48 12.87
N PRO A 218 4.95 -6.19 13.27
CA PRO A 218 4.10 -5.20 12.61
C PRO A 218 4.51 -5.02 11.15
N ARG A 219 3.55 -5.04 10.22
CA ARG A 219 3.83 -5.07 8.78
C ARG A 219 3.24 -3.86 8.05
N HIS A 220 1.94 -3.88 7.76
CA HIS A 220 1.23 -2.77 7.11
C HIS A 220 0.25 -2.10 8.07
N MET A 221 -0.02 -0.82 7.81
CA MET A 221 -0.77 0.07 8.69
C MET A 221 -1.77 0.90 7.90
N GLU A 222 -2.94 1.14 8.48
CA GLU A 222 -3.94 2.07 7.96
C GLU A 222 -4.50 2.97 9.08
N PHE A 223 -4.67 4.25 8.80
CA PHE A 223 -5.40 5.16 9.69
C PHE A 223 -6.89 5.20 9.35
N SER A 224 -7.73 5.32 10.37
CA SER A 224 -9.11 5.74 10.17
C SER A 224 -9.17 7.12 9.49
N ALA A 225 -10.27 7.41 8.80
CA ALA A 225 -10.43 8.67 8.04
C ALA A 225 -10.29 9.94 8.91
N ASP A 226 -10.67 9.86 10.19
CA ASP A 226 -10.50 10.93 11.18
C ASP A 226 -9.07 10.99 11.78
N GLY A 227 -8.23 9.97 11.51
CA GLY A 227 -6.87 9.85 12.05
C GLY A 227 -6.82 9.49 13.55
N GLU A 228 -7.94 9.07 14.16
CA GLU A 228 -8.01 8.76 15.59
C GLU A 228 -7.70 7.29 15.92
N ARG A 229 -7.66 6.43 14.90
CA ARG A 229 -7.28 5.02 15.02
C ARG A 229 -6.19 4.68 14.01
N LEU A 230 -5.22 3.87 14.47
CA LEU A 230 -4.23 3.22 13.63
C LEU A 230 -4.46 1.72 13.73
N TYR A 231 -4.68 1.07 12.58
CA TYR A 231 -4.83 -0.38 12.45
C TYR A 231 -3.54 -0.95 11.84
N VAL A 232 -2.98 -1.96 12.49
CA VAL A 232 -1.71 -2.58 12.09
C VAL A 232 -1.90 -4.06 11.91
N ILE A 233 -1.65 -4.60 10.71
CA ILE A 233 -1.58 -6.04 10.52
C ILE A 233 -0.21 -6.55 10.98
N ALA A 234 -0.23 -7.51 11.90
CA ALA A 234 0.95 -8.15 12.44
C ALA A 234 1.22 -9.45 11.67
N GLU A 235 2.33 -9.51 10.93
CA GLU A 235 2.63 -10.63 10.03
C GLU A 235 2.79 -11.94 10.78
N LEU A 236 3.53 -11.91 11.90
CA LEU A 236 3.97 -13.14 12.59
C LEU A 236 2.90 -13.69 13.56
N SER A 237 2.18 -12.82 14.26
CA SER A 237 1.12 -13.25 15.19
C SER A 237 -0.24 -13.44 14.50
N GLY A 238 -0.42 -12.95 13.28
CA GLY A 238 -1.70 -13.06 12.57
C GLY A 238 -2.82 -12.20 13.16
N GLU A 239 -2.48 -11.15 13.92
CA GLU A 239 -3.44 -10.27 14.58
C GLU A 239 -3.56 -8.92 13.85
N VAL A 240 -4.68 -8.24 14.04
CA VAL A 240 -4.77 -6.78 13.87
C VAL A 240 -4.59 -6.12 15.22
N LEU A 241 -3.64 -5.21 15.33
CA LEU A 241 -3.40 -4.36 16.48
C LEU A 241 -4.10 -3.02 16.23
N VAL A 242 -4.97 -2.59 17.13
CA VAL A 242 -5.68 -1.31 17.05
C VAL A 242 -5.10 -0.36 18.06
N TYR A 243 -4.61 0.79 17.60
CA TYR A 243 -4.10 1.86 18.47
C TYR A 243 -5.03 3.06 18.43
N GLY A 244 -5.27 3.66 19.59
CA GLY A 244 -5.78 5.02 19.69
C GLY A 244 -4.67 6.00 19.35
N ALA A 245 -4.91 6.96 18.44
CA ALA A 245 -3.96 7.95 18.01
C ALA A 245 -4.33 9.35 18.55
N GLY A 246 -3.44 9.96 19.30
CA GLY A 246 -3.54 11.35 19.80
C GLY A 246 -2.60 12.27 19.01
N SER A 247 -3.01 13.53 18.81
CA SER A 247 -2.28 14.52 18.00
C SER A 247 -2.06 15.87 18.69
N ASP A 248 -2.16 15.93 20.02
CA ASP A 248 -1.91 17.17 20.77
C ASP A 248 -0.39 17.42 20.91
N GLY A 249 0.21 17.95 19.85
CA GLY A 249 1.65 18.16 19.74
C GLY A 249 2.37 16.97 19.07
N GLU A 250 3.29 16.30 19.79
CA GLU A 250 3.94 15.09 19.30
C GLU A 250 2.94 13.91 19.30
N PRO A 251 2.81 13.16 18.18
CA PRO A 251 1.87 12.04 18.08
C PRO A 251 2.07 10.98 19.17
N SER A 252 0.97 10.51 19.71
CA SER A 252 0.95 9.47 20.74
C SER A 252 0.05 8.31 20.30
N PHE A 253 0.44 7.10 20.67
CA PHE A 253 -0.28 5.87 20.28
C PHE A 253 -0.43 4.96 21.50
N SER A 254 -1.65 4.45 21.71
CA SER A 254 -1.94 3.52 22.80
C SER A 254 -2.68 2.31 22.27
N LEU A 255 -2.18 1.10 22.52
CA LEU A 255 -2.81 -0.14 22.09
C LEU A 255 -4.15 -0.30 22.82
N VAL A 256 -5.26 -0.35 22.07
CA VAL A 256 -6.63 -0.49 22.61
C VAL A 256 -7.25 -1.85 22.34
N GLN A 257 -6.82 -2.56 21.28
CA GLN A 257 -7.33 -3.89 20.97
C GLN A 257 -6.27 -4.73 20.26
N ARG A 258 -6.31 -6.04 20.51
CA ARG A 258 -5.69 -7.09 19.70
C ARG A 258 -6.80 -8.03 19.25
N ILE A 259 -6.86 -8.35 17.97
CA ILE A 259 -7.88 -9.26 17.44
C ILE A 259 -7.27 -10.22 16.42
N GLN A 260 -7.55 -11.53 16.57
CA GLN A 260 -7.05 -12.55 15.67
C GLN A 260 -7.64 -12.37 14.27
N ALA A 261 -6.78 -12.24 13.28
CA ALA A 261 -7.13 -12.14 11.87
C ALA A 261 -6.88 -13.45 11.12
N ASP A 262 -5.68 -14.03 11.23
CA ASP A 262 -5.35 -15.34 10.67
C ASP A 262 -5.71 -16.46 11.66
N GLU A 263 -6.71 -17.26 11.35
CA GLU A 263 -7.24 -18.30 12.24
C GLU A 263 -6.27 -19.46 12.49
N VAL A 264 -5.35 -19.70 11.55
CA VAL A 264 -4.35 -20.78 11.67
C VAL A 264 -3.01 -20.27 12.17
N ASN A 265 -2.86 -18.95 12.27
CA ASN A 265 -1.61 -18.28 12.67
C ASN A 265 -0.37 -18.79 11.90
N ALA A 266 -0.49 -18.79 10.56
CA ALA A 266 0.56 -19.30 9.67
C ALA A 266 1.84 -18.44 9.67
N GLY A 267 1.83 -17.26 10.32
CA GLY A 267 2.95 -16.32 10.33
C GLY A 267 3.17 -15.61 9.00
N GLY A 268 2.08 -15.41 8.23
CA GLY A 268 2.14 -14.85 6.89
C GLY A 268 1.08 -13.78 6.59
N SER A 269 0.52 -13.10 7.61
CA SER A 269 -0.39 -11.98 7.37
C SER A 269 0.31 -10.88 6.59
N ALA A 270 -0.40 -10.22 5.65
CA ALA A 270 0.29 -9.39 4.68
C ALA A 270 -0.22 -7.94 4.62
N ASP A 271 -1.41 -7.70 4.14
CA ASP A 271 -1.89 -6.37 3.79
C ASP A 271 -3.17 -6.03 4.54
N ILE A 272 -3.47 -4.73 4.65
CA ILE A 272 -4.62 -4.20 5.37
C ILE A 272 -5.14 -2.95 4.68
N HIS A 273 -6.45 -2.90 4.40
CA HIS A 273 -7.10 -1.72 3.84
C HIS A 273 -8.48 -1.50 4.45
N ILE A 274 -8.80 -0.22 4.68
CA ILE A 274 -10.13 0.23 5.11
C ILE A 274 -10.99 0.44 3.86
N HIS A 275 -12.21 -0.06 3.88
CA HIS A 275 -13.19 0.24 2.85
C HIS A 275 -13.50 1.74 2.82
N PRO A 276 -13.72 2.38 1.64
CA PRO A 276 -13.98 3.82 1.53
C PRO A 276 -15.15 4.33 2.38
N SER A 277 -16.12 3.47 2.70
CA SER A 277 -17.21 3.83 3.63
C SER A 277 -16.80 3.98 5.09
N GLY A 278 -15.58 3.56 5.47
CA GLY A 278 -15.12 3.54 6.86
C GLY A 278 -15.78 2.48 7.76
N LYS A 279 -16.57 1.55 7.18
CA LYS A 279 -17.33 0.55 7.96
C LYS A 279 -16.65 -0.80 8.07
N TRP A 280 -15.76 -1.10 7.13
CA TRP A 280 -15.11 -2.41 6.99
C TRP A 280 -13.60 -2.27 6.87
N ILE A 281 -12.90 -3.27 7.38
CA ILE A 281 -11.47 -3.48 7.19
C ILE A 281 -11.26 -4.89 6.63
N TYR A 282 -10.34 -5.01 5.69
CA TYR A 282 -9.92 -6.26 5.09
C TYR A 282 -8.43 -6.49 5.36
N THR A 283 -8.05 -7.75 5.62
CA THR A 283 -6.65 -8.15 5.79
C THR A 283 -6.36 -9.40 5.00
N SER A 284 -5.21 -9.47 4.32
CA SER A 284 -4.80 -10.66 3.59
C SER A 284 -3.88 -11.57 4.41
N HIS A 285 -4.01 -12.88 4.23
CA HIS A 285 -3.25 -13.92 4.91
C HIS A 285 -2.72 -14.91 3.90
N ARG A 286 -1.46 -15.32 4.08
CA ARG A 286 -0.68 -16.18 3.18
C ARG A 286 -0.29 -17.48 3.88
N LEU A 287 0.31 -18.39 3.14
CA LEU A 287 0.89 -19.66 3.56
C LEU A 287 -0.19 -20.74 3.76
N ASP A 288 -0.53 -21.12 4.99
CA ASP A 288 -1.41 -22.26 5.24
C ASP A 288 -2.91 -21.94 5.07
N ASN A 289 -3.29 -20.66 5.08
CA ASN A 289 -4.68 -20.24 5.00
C ASN A 289 -4.81 -18.98 4.11
N ASP A 290 -4.57 -19.16 2.80
CA ASP A 290 -4.63 -18.06 1.84
C ASP A 290 -6.04 -17.47 1.74
N GLY A 291 -6.17 -16.17 2.07
CA GLY A 291 -7.47 -15.50 2.06
C GLY A 291 -7.49 -14.09 2.63
N ILE A 292 -8.70 -13.55 2.72
CA ILE A 292 -9.01 -12.21 3.24
C ILE A 292 -9.91 -12.35 4.46
N SER A 293 -9.46 -11.86 5.61
CA SER A 293 -10.32 -11.67 6.79
C SER A 293 -11.09 -10.36 6.68
N ILE A 294 -12.33 -10.38 7.17
CA ILE A 294 -13.29 -9.29 7.08
C ILE A 294 -13.65 -8.84 8.48
N PHE A 295 -13.50 -7.54 8.74
CA PHE A 295 -13.85 -6.94 10.03
C PHE A 295 -14.81 -5.78 9.83
N LYS A 296 -15.77 -5.69 10.74
CA LYS A 296 -16.60 -4.51 10.93
C LYS A 296 -15.87 -3.55 11.88
N ILE A 297 -15.87 -2.26 11.53
CA ILE A 297 -15.39 -1.19 12.41
C ILE A 297 -16.57 -0.75 13.29
N ASN A 298 -16.42 -0.83 14.59
CA ASN A 298 -17.39 -0.35 15.57
C ASN A 298 -17.34 1.16 15.72
N GLU A 299 -18.34 1.78 16.36
CA GLU A 299 -18.41 3.23 16.58
C GLU A 299 -17.23 3.78 17.40
N ASP A 300 -16.65 2.97 18.29
CA ASP A 300 -15.46 3.33 19.07
C ASP A 300 -14.13 3.05 18.33
N GLY A 301 -14.20 2.60 17.06
CA GLY A 301 -13.06 2.25 16.23
C GLY A 301 -12.44 0.89 16.55
N THR A 302 -12.99 0.10 17.45
CA THR A 302 -12.59 -1.31 17.63
C THR A 302 -13.12 -2.19 16.50
N LEU A 303 -12.57 -3.39 16.37
CA LEU A 303 -12.90 -4.31 15.30
C LEU A 303 -13.70 -5.52 15.81
N GLU A 304 -14.64 -5.97 15.00
CA GLU A 304 -15.34 -7.25 15.15
C GLU A 304 -15.12 -8.08 13.89
N LYS A 305 -14.56 -9.30 14.03
CA LYS A 305 -14.37 -10.20 12.89
C LYS A 305 -15.72 -10.78 12.47
N CYS A 306 -16.08 -10.59 11.20
CA CYS A 306 -17.40 -11.00 10.69
C CYS A 306 -17.32 -11.95 9.49
N GLY A 307 -16.13 -12.22 8.93
CA GLY A 307 -16.02 -13.13 7.81
C GLY A 307 -14.60 -13.47 7.37
N TYR A 308 -14.54 -14.39 6.41
CA TYR A 308 -13.32 -14.80 5.73
C TYR A 308 -13.65 -15.24 4.30
N ALA A 309 -12.87 -14.81 3.33
CA ALA A 309 -12.97 -15.23 1.94
C ALA A 309 -11.67 -15.88 1.47
N ARG A 310 -11.76 -17.11 0.93
CA ARG A 310 -10.59 -17.79 0.36
C ARG A 310 -10.16 -17.14 -0.96
N THR A 311 -8.85 -17.08 -1.16
CA THR A 311 -8.23 -16.56 -2.39
C THR A 311 -7.40 -17.64 -3.08
N GLY A 312 -6.75 -17.28 -4.17
CA GLY A 312 -5.62 -17.99 -4.71
C GLY A 312 -4.40 -17.91 -3.78
N ARG A 313 -3.32 -18.60 -4.13
CA ARG A 313 -2.15 -18.75 -3.28
C ARG A 313 -1.35 -17.47 -3.13
N HIS A 314 -0.95 -17.20 -1.87
CA HIS A 314 -0.10 -16.10 -1.46
C HIS A 314 -0.66 -14.72 -1.81
N PRO A 315 -1.84 -14.33 -1.26
CA PRO A 315 -2.43 -12.99 -1.45
C PRO A 315 -1.57 -11.94 -0.73
N ARG A 316 -0.52 -11.43 -1.41
CA ARG A 316 0.49 -10.56 -0.80
C ARG A 316 0.02 -9.13 -0.60
N ASN A 317 -0.82 -8.66 -1.52
CA ASN A 317 -1.38 -7.31 -1.51
C ASN A 317 -2.73 -7.33 -2.20
N PHE A 318 -3.58 -6.37 -1.88
CA PHE A 318 -4.87 -6.17 -2.54
C PHE A 318 -5.21 -4.68 -2.57
N MET A 319 -6.16 -4.31 -3.40
CA MET A 319 -6.74 -2.97 -3.40
C MET A 319 -8.26 -3.04 -3.41
N ILE A 320 -8.89 -2.01 -2.87
CA ILE A 320 -10.33 -1.77 -2.99
C ILE A 320 -10.50 -0.67 -4.05
N THR A 321 -11.44 -0.86 -4.98
CA THR A 321 -11.74 0.18 -5.97
C THR A 321 -12.24 1.45 -5.30
N PRO A 322 -12.03 2.65 -5.88
CA PRO A 322 -12.41 3.92 -5.24
C PRO A 322 -13.90 4.06 -4.91
N ASP A 323 -14.77 3.37 -5.67
CA ASP A 323 -16.22 3.30 -5.40
C ASP A 323 -16.58 2.35 -4.25
N GLY A 324 -15.66 1.49 -3.84
CA GLY A 324 -15.85 0.52 -2.76
C GLY A 324 -16.56 -0.76 -3.18
N ASP A 325 -16.88 -0.95 -4.46
CA ASP A 325 -17.70 -2.07 -4.90
C ASP A 325 -16.90 -3.36 -5.16
N LEU A 326 -15.58 -3.23 -5.42
CA LEU A 326 -14.74 -4.35 -5.81
C LEU A 326 -13.43 -4.39 -5.03
N LEU A 327 -12.92 -5.60 -4.83
CA LEU A 327 -11.63 -5.87 -4.20
C LEU A 327 -10.79 -6.74 -5.15
N LEU A 328 -9.58 -6.27 -5.48
CA LEU A 328 -8.65 -6.91 -6.41
C LEU A 328 -7.46 -7.46 -5.62
N VAL A 329 -7.20 -8.77 -5.71
CA VAL A 329 -6.19 -9.47 -4.89
C VAL A 329 -5.04 -9.98 -5.75
N ALA A 330 -3.82 -9.58 -5.43
CA ALA A 330 -2.60 -10.08 -6.05
C ALA A 330 -2.20 -11.43 -5.40
N CYS A 331 -2.56 -12.54 -6.04
CA CYS A 331 -2.22 -13.91 -5.66
C CYS A 331 -0.88 -14.30 -6.30
N ARG A 332 0.23 -14.00 -5.60
CA ARG A 332 1.60 -14.09 -6.12
C ARG A 332 1.93 -15.45 -6.71
N ASP A 333 1.70 -16.54 -5.96
CA ASP A 333 2.14 -17.87 -6.33
C ASP A 333 1.26 -18.54 -7.40
N ASP A 334 0.04 -18.04 -7.58
CA ASP A 334 -0.83 -18.42 -8.69
C ASP A 334 -0.66 -17.52 -9.92
N ARG A 335 0.18 -16.47 -9.82
CA ARG A 335 0.46 -15.50 -10.90
C ARG A 335 -0.80 -14.86 -11.46
N LEU A 336 -1.70 -14.42 -10.58
CA LEU A 336 -2.95 -13.81 -11.03
C LEU A 336 -3.45 -12.71 -10.07
N ILE A 337 -4.28 -11.83 -10.62
CA ILE A 337 -5.16 -10.96 -9.84
C ILE A 337 -6.55 -11.57 -9.86
N GLN A 338 -7.16 -11.78 -8.69
CA GLN A 338 -8.57 -12.15 -8.52
C GLN A 338 -9.42 -10.92 -8.24
N VAL A 339 -10.68 -10.98 -8.64
CA VAL A 339 -11.66 -9.92 -8.41
C VAL A 339 -12.80 -10.44 -7.55
N PHE A 340 -13.09 -9.74 -6.47
CA PHE A 340 -14.23 -10.00 -5.58
C PHE A 340 -15.20 -8.81 -5.64
N THR A 341 -16.49 -9.10 -5.60
CA THR A 341 -17.52 -8.10 -5.29
C THR A 341 -17.56 -7.91 -3.77
N ILE A 342 -17.64 -6.66 -3.33
CA ILE A 342 -17.88 -6.32 -1.93
C ILE A 342 -19.40 -6.15 -1.76
N GLU A 343 -20.02 -7.01 -0.96
CA GLU A 343 -21.45 -6.96 -0.70
C GLU A 343 -21.79 -5.85 0.32
N LYS A 344 -23.05 -5.47 0.41
CA LYS A 344 -23.51 -4.40 1.30
C LYS A 344 -23.23 -4.66 2.79
N ASP A 345 -23.12 -5.91 3.17
CA ASP A 345 -22.77 -6.37 4.53
C ASP A 345 -21.25 -6.54 4.73
N GLY A 346 -20.44 -6.13 3.75
CA GLY A 346 -18.99 -6.23 3.78
C GLY A 346 -18.43 -7.60 3.38
N THR A 347 -19.27 -8.61 3.14
CA THR A 347 -18.81 -9.92 2.68
C THR A 347 -18.25 -9.87 1.26
N LEU A 348 -17.36 -10.81 0.92
CA LEU A 348 -16.69 -10.89 -0.37
C LEU A 348 -17.22 -12.07 -1.18
N THR A 349 -17.65 -11.81 -2.42
CA THR A 349 -18.06 -12.82 -3.38
C THR A 349 -17.05 -12.89 -4.52
N LEU A 350 -16.39 -14.06 -4.69
CA LEU A 350 -15.45 -14.27 -5.80
C LEU A 350 -16.18 -14.22 -7.15
N THR A 351 -15.69 -13.37 -8.05
CA THR A 351 -16.19 -13.30 -9.43
C THR A 351 -15.41 -14.29 -10.33
N PRO A 352 -15.90 -14.62 -11.53
CA PRO A 352 -15.14 -15.42 -12.49
C PRO A 352 -13.97 -14.65 -13.14
N SER A 353 -13.91 -13.34 -12.97
CA SER A 353 -12.89 -12.49 -13.57
C SER A 353 -11.53 -12.64 -12.88
N LYS A 354 -10.49 -12.70 -13.68
CA LYS A 354 -9.10 -12.72 -13.22
C LYS A 354 -8.15 -12.22 -14.32
N LEU A 355 -7.03 -11.64 -13.91
CA LEU A 355 -5.90 -11.34 -14.79
C LEU A 355 -4.79 -12.37 -14.50
N VAL A 356 -4.27 -13.06 -15.54
CA VAL A 356 -3.24 -14.09 -15.39
C VAL A 356 -1.94 -13.63 -16.04
N PHE A 357 -0.82 -13.82 -15.35
CA PHE A 357 0.53 -13.53 -15.83
C PHE A 357 1.24 -14.83 -16.25
N GLU A 358 1.95 -14.80 -17.37
CA GLU A 358 2.67 -15.97 -17.88
C GLU A 358 3.90 -16.32 -17.04
N SER A 359 4.72 -15.32 -16.71
CA SER A 359 6.00 -15.50 -16.02
C SER A 359 6.12 -14.70 -14.73
N ASP A 360 5.65 -13.46 -14.70
CA ASP A 360 5.83 -12.55 -13.58
C ASP A 360 4.83 -12.85 -12.45
N MET A 361 5.23 -12.64 -11.22
CA MET A 361 4.41 -12.89 -10.03
C MET A 361 3.91 -11.57 -9.45
N PRO A 362 2.60 -11.23 -9.57
CA PRO A 362 2.07 -9.99 -9.04
C PRO A 362 2.22 -9.93 -7.52
N SER A 363 2.79 -8.85 -7.01
CA SER A 363 3.10 -8.67 -5.59
C SER A 363 2.53 -7.40 -4.99
N SER A 364 2.19 -6.42 -5.83
CA SER A 364 1.42 -5.23 -5.45
C SER A 364 0.45 -4.83 -6.55
N ILE A 365 -0.66 -4.22 -6.17
CA ILE A 365 -1.64 -3.59 -7.06
C ILE A 365 -2.10 -2.28 -6.41
N THR A 366 -1.96 -1.17 -7.12
CA THR A 366 -2.34 0.17 -6.63
C THR A 366 -3.13 0.92 -7.69
N ALA A 367 -4.10 1.74 -7.29
CA ALA A 367 -4.79 2.62 -8.23
C ALA A 367 -3.86 3.76 -8.69
N VAL A 368 -4.00 4.17 -9.94
CA VAL A 368 -3.45 5.43 -10.44
C VAL A 368 -4.42 6.54 -10.05
N LEU A 369 -3.98 7.45 -9.17
CA LEU A 369 -4.76 8.57 -8.65
C LEU A 369 -4.51 9.85 -9.45
#